data_724627087ab2f3fad62862a13ce865a3
#
_entry.id   724627087ab2f3fad62862a13ce865a3
#
_cell.length_a   1.000
_cell.length_b   1.000
_cell.length_c   1.000
_cell.angle_alpha   90.00
_cell.angle_beta   90.00
_cell.angle_gamma   90.00
#
_symmetry.space_group_name_H-M   'P 1'
#
loop_
_entity.id
_entity.type
_entity.pdbx_description
1 polymer ?
#
loop_
_entity_poly.entity_id
_entity_poly.type
_entity_poly.pdbx_seq_one_letter_code
_entity_poly.pdbx_strand_id
1 'polypeptide(L)'
;MIPQALFNVLIICHANTSRSIMAHAFLKRMLAERDIDYIRVRSGGVAIYARDNMIPSLDARMVLRDYGIQLRENDLSSIDLKRHRHLIDQADLILAMTQEQKQMLDAYPESAGKRVFTLKEFAGEEGDIDDPAMQGEEVFRARLIEIRRCLEKSFENLLRLSHERF
;
A
#
# COMPACT_ATOMS: atom_id res chain seq x y z
N MET A 1 -7.24 27.01 15.72
CA MET A 1 -6.10 26.28 15.10
C MET A 1 -6.61 25.51 13.89
N ILE A 2 -6.03 25.74 12.75
CA ILE A 2 -6.41 25.03 11.51
C ILE A 2 -5.70 23.67 11.52
N PRO A 3 -6.46 22.54 11.42
CA PRO A 3 -5.84 21.22 11.37
C PRO A 3 -4.94 21.12 10.14
N GLN A 4 -3.77 20.52 10.30
CA GLN A 4 -2.88 20.23 9.19
C GLN A 4 -3.56 19.25 8.23
N ALA A 5 -3.55 19.55 6.93
CA ALA A 5 -4.09 18.65 5.92
C ALA A 5 -3.26 17.37 5.85
N LEU A 6 -3.94 16.23 5.74
CA LEU A 6 -3.27 14.94 5.62
C LEU A 6 -2.69 14.75 4.23
N PHE A 7 -1.50 14.16 4.18
CA PHE A 7 -0.93 13.64 2.94
C PHE A 7 -1.39 12.18 2.81
N ASN A 8 -2.12 11.87 1.75
CA ASN A 8 -2.75 10.56 1.57
C ASN A 8 -1.92 9.67 0.65
N VAL A 9 -1.47 8.53 1.19
CA VAL A 9 -0.80 7.48 0.41
C VAL A 9 -1.79 6.34 0.21
N LEU A 10 -2.04 6.00 -1.04
CA LEU A 10 -2.88 4.85 -1.39
C LEU A 10 -2.01 3.74 -1.96
N ILE A 11 -2.01 2.59 -1.31
CA ILE A 11 -1.25 1.42 -1.75
C ILE A 11 -2.22 0.45 -2.41
N ILE A 12 -1.93 0.04 -3.63
CA ILE A 12 -2.82 -0.81 -4.41
C ILE A 12 -2.18 -2.13 -4.79
N CYS A 13 -3.01 -3.16 -4.92
CA CYS A 13 -2.67 -4.41 -5.59
C CYS A 13 -3.95 -4.95 -6.24
N HIS A 14 -3.96 -6.20 -6.70
CA HIS A 14 -5.14 -6.74 -7.37
C HIS A 14 -6.35 -6.85 -6.43
N ALA A 15 -6.24 -7.62 -5.36
CA ALA A 15 -7.36 -7.95 -4.47
C ALA A 15 -7.35 -7.23 -3.11
N ASN A 16 -6.23 -6.62 -2.73
CA ASN A 16 -6.05 -6.00 -1.41
C ASN A 16 -6.18 -6.99 -0.24
N THR A 17 -5.59 -8.17 -0.40
CA THR A 17 -5.60 -9.19 0.66
C THR A 17 -4.20 -9.59 1.12
N SER A 18 -3.16 -9.31 0.36
CA SER A 18 -1.79 -9.72 0.69
C SER A 18 -0.77 -8.60 0.56
N ARG A 19 -0.28 -8.33 -0.66
CA ARG A 19 0.84 -7.39 -0.87
C ARG A 19 0.56 -5.98 -0.36
N SER A 20 -0.54 -5.40 -0.75
CA SER A 20 -0.90 -4.04 -0.32
C SER A 20 -1.22 -3.99 1.17
N ILE A 21 -1.75 -5.07 1.74
CA ILE A 21 -2.00 -5.18 3.18
C ILE A 21 -0.67 -5.21 3.95
N MET A 22 0.29 -6.01 3.49
CA MET A 22 1.62 -6.05 4.11
C MET A 22 2.31 -4.69 4.07
N ALA A 23 2.26 -4.03 2.92
CA ALA A 23 2.84 -2.69 2.76
C ALA A 23 2.13 -1.65 3.62
N HIS A 24 0.80 -1.68 3.65
CA HIS A 24 -0.03 -0.77 4.45
C HIS A 24 0.32 -0.90 5.95
N ALA A 25 0.31 -2.12 6.46
CA ALA A 25 0.58 -2.37 7.87
C ALA A 25 2.00 -1.96 8.25
N PHE A 26 2.97 -2.28 7.39
CA PHE A 26 4.38 -1.97 7.66
C PHE A 26 4.66 -0.47 7.62
N LEU A 27 4.15 0.23 6.61
CA LEU A 27 4.32 1.68 6.49
C LEU A 27 3.65 2.41 7.64
N LYS A 28 2.45 1.99 8.02
CA LYS A 28 1.73 2.56 9.15
C LYS A 28 2.57 2.47 10.44
N ARG A 29 3.22 1.32 10.67
CA ARG A 29 4.09 1.14 11.82
C ARG A 29 5.33 2.03 11.75
N MET A 30 5.96 2.13 10.58
CA MET A 30 7.13 3.00 10.40
C MET A 30 6.80 4.46 10.74
N LEU A 31 5.64 4.93 10.31
CA LEU A 31 5.18 6.29 10.61
C LEU A 31 4.91 6.48 12.10
N ALA A 32 4.26 5.50 12.73
CA ALA A 32 3.97 5.56 14.17
C ALA A 32 5.25 5.58 15.01
N GLU A 33 6.25 4.79 14.64
CA GLU A 33 7.54 4.74 15.35
C GLU A 33 8.30 6.08 15.30
N ARG A 34 7.98 6.93 14.33
CA ARG A 34 8.60 8.25 14.17
C ARG A 34 7.67 9.41 14.52
N ASP A 35 6.54 9.10 15.16
CA ASP A 35 5.54 10.08 15.56
C ASP A 35 5.06 10.97 14.41
N ILE A 36 4.93 10.38 13.21
CA ILE A 36 4.44 11.08 12.04
C ILE A 36 2.94 10.83 11.91
N ASP A 37 2.13 11.85 12.11
CA ASP A 37 0.68 11.76 12.13
C ASP A 37 -0.01 12.47 10.96
N TYR A 38 0.73 13.14 10.09
CA TYR A 38 0.19 13.90 8.97
C TYR A 38 0.21 13.12 7.63
N ILE A 39 0.70 11.89 7.63
CA ILE A 39 0.64 10.98 6.48
C ILE A 39 -0.36 9.88 6.79
N ARG A 40 -1.40 9.78 5.96
CA ARG A 40 -2.41 8.75 6.13
C ARG A 40 -2.23 7.66 5.09
N VAL A 41 -2.13 6.42 5.54
CA VAL A 41 -1.97 5.25 4.67
C VAL A 41 -3.31 4.57 4.49
N ARG A 42 -3.64 4.29 3.23
CA ARG A 42 -4.81 3.49 2.85
C ARG A 42 -4.39 2.49 1.81
N SER A 43 -5.21 1.46 1.59
CA SER A 43 -4.95 0.47 0.56
C SER A 43 -6.24 -0.01 -0.09
N GLY A 44 -6.14 -0.55 -1.29
CA GLY A 44 -7.30 -1.05 -2.01
C GLY A 44 -6.91 -1.95 -3.16
N GLY A 45 -7.90 -2.69 -3.67
CA GLY A 45 -7.75 -3.58 -4.81
C GLY A 45 -8.29 -2.95 -6.08
N VAL A 46 -7.54 -3.05 -7.17
CA VAL A 46 -7.91 -2.46 -8.47
C VAL A 46 -8.50 -3.46 -9.44
N ALA A 47 -8.35 -4.77 -9.17
CA ALA A 47 -8.85 -5.80 -10.08
C ALA A 47 -10.37 -5.85 -10.13
N ILE A 48 -10.89 -6.33 -11.26
CA ILE A 48 -12.34 -6.45 -11.44
C ILE A 48 -12.97 -7.37 -10.40
N TYR A 49 -12.20 -8.39 -9.93
CA TYR A 49 -12.66 -9.33 -8.90
C TYR A 49 -12.41 -8.86 -7.47
N ALA A 50 -11.84 -7.68 -7.26
CA ALA A 50 -11.64 -7.15 -5.92
C ALA A 50 -12.98 -6.99 -5.19
N ARG A 51 -13.00 -7.26 -3.89
CA ARG A 51 -14.20 -7.21 -3.05
C ARG A 51 -13.91 -6.48 -1.75
N ASP A 52 -14.95 -5.87 -1.19
CA ASP A 52 -14.86 -5.27 0.14
C ASP A 52 -14.91 -6.32 1.25
N ASN A 53 -14.32 -6.00 2.37
CA ASN A 53 -14.48 -6.71 3.65
C ASN A 53 -13.91 -8.12 3.69
N MET A 54 -12.96 -8.45 2.82
CA MET A 54 -12.23 -9.71 2.94
C MET A 54 -11.15 -9.59 4.00
N ILE A 55 -10.99 -10.63 4.81
CA ILE A 55 -9.90 -10.68 5.80
C ILE A 55 -8.56 -10.81 5.07
N PRO A 56 -7.49 -10.21 5.61
CA PRO A 56 -6.15 -10.43 5.05
C PRO A 56 -5.80 -11.92 5.00
N SER A 57 -5.03 -12.31 3.99
CA SER A 57 -4.63 -13.71 3.86
C SER A 57 -3.90 -14.17 5.13
N LEU A 58 -4.06 -15.44 5.46
CA LEU A 58 -3.42 -16.02 6.64
C LEU A 58 -1.89 -15.90 6.54
N ASP A 59 -1.33 -16.20 5.38
CA ASP A 59 0.12 -16.10 5.18
C ASP A 59 0.64 -14.68 5.40
N ALA A 60 -0.07 -13.67 4.92
CA ALA A 60 0.31 -12.27 5.15
C ALA A 60 0.28 -11.94 6.65
N ARG A 61 -0.76 -12.37 7.36
CA ARG A 61 -0.86 -12.14 8.80
C ARG A 61 0.26 -12.83 9.58
N MET A 62 0.60 -14.07 9.19
CA MET A 62 1.65 -14.84 9.85
C MET A 62 3.03 -14.19 9.69
N VAL A 63 3.39 -13.77 8.48
CA VAL A 63 4.70 -13.15 8.25
C VAL A 63 4.80 -11.76 8.89
N LEU A 64 3.71 -10.99 8.93
CA LEU A 64 3.67 -9.72 9.63
C LEU A 64 3.89 -9.91 11.14
N ARG A 65 3.34 -10.96 11.71
CA ARG A 65 3.50 -11.27 13.14
C ARG A 65 4.97 -11.49 13.50
N ASP A 66 5.76 -12.08 12.60
CA ASP A 66 7.20 -12.27 12.83
C ASP A 66 7.95 -10.95 12.97
N TYR A 67 7.40 -9.86 12.48
CA TYR A 67 7.95 -8.52 12.62
C TYR A 67 7.24 -7.69 13.69
N GLY A 68 6.45 -8.35 14.55
CA GLY A 68 5.77 -7.69 15.64
C GLY A 68 4.49 -6.96 15.26
N ILE A 69 3.97 -7.21 14.06
CA ILE A 69 2.74 -6.60 13.59
C ILE A 69 1.62 -7.64 13.66
N GLN A 70 0.74 -7.50 14.64
CA GLN A 70 -0.43 -8.38 14.77
C GLN A 70 -1.65 -7.72 14.11
N LEU A 71 -2.12 -8.32 13.02
CA LEU A 71 -3.40 -7.95 12.42
C LEU A 71 -4.47 -8.90 12.90
N ARG A 72 -5.45 -8.36 13.61
CA ARG A 72 -6.67 -9.06 13.96
C ARG A 72 -7.60 -9.02 12.75
N GLU A 73 -8.61 -9.89 12.73
CA GLU A 73 -9.53 -10.02 11.60
C GLU A 73 -10.21 -8.70 11.20
N ASN A 74 -10.42 -7.80 12.15
CA ASN A 74 -11.12 -6.53 11.92
C ASN A 74 -10.20 -5.30 11.83
N ASP A 75 -8.88 -5.47 11.94
CA ASP A 75 -7.95 -4.33 11.91
C ASP A 75 -7.78 -3.75 10.52
N LEU A 76 -7.68 -4.60 9.52
CA LEU A 76 -7.66 -4.22 8.11
C LEU A 76 -8.53 -5.21 7.35
N SER A 77 -9.33 -4.70 6.43
CA SER A 77 -10.09 -5.53 5.51
C SER A 77 -9.90 -4.98 4.10
N SER A 78 -10.16 -5.81 3.10
CA SER A 78 -9.99 -5.39 1.72
C SER A 78 -10.99 -4.31 1.33
N ILE A 79 -10.56 -3.46 0.40
CA ILE A 79 -11.36 -2.39 -0.18
C ILE A 79 -11.36 -2.57 -1.69
N ASP A 80 -12.56 -2.60 -2.26
CA ASP A 80 -12.74 -2.63 -3.71
C ASP A 80 -12.76 -1.19 -4.23
N LEU A 81 -11.72 -0.78 -4.92
CA LEU A 81 -11.60 0.61 -5.41
C LEU A 81 -12.66 0.97 -6.45
N LYS A 82 -13.26 0.00 -7.12
CA LYS A 82 -14.39 0.27 -8.02
C LYS A 82 -15.57 0.89 -7.28
N ARG A 83 -15.72 0.54 -6.02
CA ARG A 83 -16.79 1.03 -5.14
C ARG A 83 -16.36 2.17 -4.23
N HIS A 84 -15.07 2.46 -4.16
CA HIS A 84 -14.49 3.47 -3.27
C HIS A 84 -13.53 4.38 -4.05
N ARG A 85 -14.00 4.90 -5.17
CA ARG A 85 -13.18 5.70 -6.09
C ARG A 85 -12.67 7.00 -5.46
N HIS A 86 -13.38 7.49 -4.43
CA HIS A 86 -12.96 8.66 -3.67
C HIS A 86 -11.56 8.49 -3.06
N LEU A 87 -11.13 7.26 -2.77
CA LEU A 87 -9.79 7.01 -2.24
C LEU A 87 -8.72 7.34 -3.26
N ILE A 88 -8.99 7.08 -4.55
CA ILE A 88 -8.08 7.44 -5.64
C ILE A 88 -8.07 8.97 -5.79
N ASP A 89 -9.24 9.57 -5.78
CA ASP A 89 -9.36 11.03 -5.92
C ASP A 89 -8.64 11.78 -4.80
N GLN A 90 -8.70 11.27 -3.58
CA GLN A 90 -8.07 11.88 -2.40
C GLN A 90 -6.57 11.58 -2.30
N ALA A 91 -6.05 10.63 -3.07
CA ALA A 91 -4.65 10.23 -2.95
C ALA A 91 -3.70 11.33 -3.43
N ASP A 92 -2.64 11.57 -2.68
CA ASP A 92 -1.53 12.44 -3.07
C ASP A 92 -0.40 11.64 -3.70
N LEU A 93 -0.31 10.37 -3.36
CA LEU A 93 0.66 9.42 -3.89
C LEU A 93 0.01 8.05 -3.97
N ILE A 94 0.14 7.38 -5.10
CA ILE A 94 -0.36 6.02 -5.29
C ILE A 94 0.84 5.09 -5.54
N LEU A 95 0.92 4.03 -4.76
CA LEU A 95 1.98 3.02 -4.88
C LEU A 95 1.36 1.69 -5.26
N ALA A 96 1.74 1.18 -6.43
CA ALA A 96 1.31 -0.13 -6.94
C ALA A 96 2.40 -1.17 -6.68
N MET A 97 2.03 -2.44 -6.67
CA MET A 97 3.02 -3.52 -6.52
C MET A 97 3.65 -3.89 -7.86
N THR A 98 2.93 -3.70 -8.97
CA THR A 98 3.38 -4.08 -10.32
C THR A 98 3.04 -3.01 -11.35
N GLN A 99 3.77 -3.05 -12.49
CA GLN A 99 3.46 -2.19 -13.63
C GLN A 99 2.05 -2.43 -14.17
N GLU A 100 1.62 -3.69 -14.19
CA GLU A 100 0.26 -4.04 -14.61
C GLU A 100 -0.79 -3.29 -13.78
N GLN A 101 -0.60 -3.24 -12.46
CA GLN A 101 -1.53 -2.54 -11.57
C GLN A 101 -1.54 -1.03 -11.82
N LYS A 102 -0.39 -0.44 -12.16
CA LYS A 102 -0.35 0.97 -12.60
C LYS A 102 -1.22 1.18 -13.83
N GLN A 103 -1.10 0.29 -14.81
CA GLN A 103 -1.89 0.37 -16.04
C GLN A 103 -3.38 0.19 -15.77
N MET A 104 -3.74 -0.67 -14.81
CA MET A 104 -5.14 -0.89 -14.43
C MET A 104 -5.79 0.39 -13.91
N LEU A 105 -5.02 1.33 -13.36
CA LEU A 105 -5.56 2.62 -12.92
C LEU A 105 -6.07 3.48 -14.08
N ASP A 106 -5.65 3.21 -15.31
CA ASP A 106 -6.13 3.96 -16.47
C ASP A 106 -7.64 3.83 -16.66
N ALA A 107 -8.25 2.75 -16.14
CA ALA A 107 -9.69 2.56 -16.14
C ALA A 107 -10.42 3.44 -15.12
N TYR A 108 -9.69 4.14 -14.26
CA TYR A 108 -10.24 4.99 -13.20
C TYR A 108 -9.92 6.45 -13.51
N PRO A 109 -10.91 7.24 -14.00
CA PRO A 109 -10.68 8.65 -14.33
C PRO A 109 -10.10 9.47 -13.17
N GLU A 110 -10.39 9.11 -11.93
CA GLU A 110 -9.92 9.79 -10.73
C GLU A 110 -8.40 9.72 -10.58
N SER A 111 -7.74 8.79 -11.29
CA SER A 111 -6.28 8.66 -11.23
C SER A 111 -5.54 9.65 -12.13
N ALA A 112 -6.24 10.36 -13.01
CA ALA A 112 -5.62 11.29 -13.94
C ALA A 112 -4.86 12.40 -13.19
N GLY A 113 -3.60 12.63 -13.59
CA GLY A 113 -2.77 13.64 -12.97
C GLY A 113 -2.18 13.27 -11.61
N LYS A 114 -2.44 12.08 -11.11
CA LYS A 114 -1.90 11.61 -9.84
C LYS A 114 -0.45 11.13 -9.98
N ARG A 115 0.31 11.22 -8.90
CA ARG A 115 1.64 10.63 -8.82
C ARG A 115 1.49 9.14 -8.55
N VAL A 116 1.82 8.32 -9.54
CA VAL A 116 1.68 6.86 -9.46
C VAL A 116 3.03 6.22 -9.75
N PHE A 117 3.49 5.38 -8.83
CA PHE A 117 4.72 4.61 -8.96
C PHE A 117 4.47 3.18 -8.54
N THR A 118 5.25 2.23 -9.08
CA THR A 118 5.36 0.96 -8.37
C THR A 118 6.20 1.21 -7.11
N LEU A 119 6.06 0.35 -6.11
CA LEU A 119 6.84 0.47 -4.89
C LEU A 119 8.34 0.41 -5.18
N LYS A 120 8.76 -0.47 -6.12
CA LYS A 120 10.17 -0.54 -6.53
C LYS A 120 10.64 0.73 -7.24
N GLU A 121 9.84 1.29 -8.14
CA GLU A 121 10.17 2.57 -8.78
C GLU A 121 10.38 3.67 -7.74
N PHE A 122 9.48 3.73 -6.77
CA PHE A 122 9.55 4.74 -5.72
C PHE A 122 10.81 4.58 -4.85
N ALA A 123 11.30 3.35 -4.73
CA ALA A 123 12.55 3.03 -4.03
C ALA A 123 13.80 3.17 -4.91
N GLY A 124 13.66 3.59 -6.17
CA GLY A 124 14.77 3.72 -7.09
C GLY A 124 15.25 2.40 -7.68
N GLU A 125 14.38 1.38 -7.69
CA GLU A 125 14.66 0.06 -8.25
C GLU A 125 13.76 -0.22 -9.45
N GLU A 126 14.10 -1.24 -10.22
CA GLU A 126 13.26 -1.74 -11.31
C GLU A 126 12.58 -3.03 -10.90
N GLY A 127 11.47 -3.36 -11.58
CA GLY A 127 10.76 -4.62 -11.40
C GLY A 127 9.51 -4.49 -10.57
N ASP A 128 8.90 -5.64 -10.33
CA ASP A 128 7.63 -5.78 -9.64
C ASP A 128 7.80 -6.52 -8.31
N ILE A 129 6.82 -6.35 -7.42
CA ILE A 129 6.65 -7.22 -6.27
C ILE A 129 5.63 -8.27 -6.66
N ASP A 130 6.10 -9.48 -6.96
CA ASP A 130 5.27 -10.54 -7.50
C ASP A 130 4.25 -11.07 -6.49
N ASP A 131 3.15 -11.60 -7.01
CA ASP A 131 2.09 -12.16 -6.18
C ASP A 131 2.57 -13.45 -5.49
N PRO A 132 2.59 -13.51 -4.15
CA PRO A 132 3.01 -14.71 -3.43
C PRO A 132 1.90 -15.75 -3.26
N ALA A 133 0.69 -15.48 -3.75
CA ALA A 133 -0.47 -16.32 -3.50
C ALA A 133 -0.21 -17.78 -3.90
N MET A 134 -0.61 -18.71 -3.01
CA MET A 134 -0.52 -20.17 -3.21
C MET A 134 0.90 -20.71 -3.34
N GLN A 135 1.91 -19.95 -2.97
CA GLN A 135 3.32 -20.37 -3.08
C GLN A 135 3.97 -20.65 -1.72
N GLY A 136 3.21 -20.53 -0.63
CA GLY A 136 3.67 -20.86 0.71
C GLY A 136 4.21 -19.69 1.50
N GLU A 137 4.38 -19.90 2.80
CA GLU A 137 4.76 -18.87 3.77
C GLU A 137 6.12 -18.25 3.47
N GLU A 138 7.08 -19.06 3.00
CA GLU A 138 8.43 -18.55 2.71
C GLU A 138 8.43 -17.54 1.57
N VAL A 139 7.58 -17.73 0.56
CA VAL A 139 7.44 -16.77 -0.54
C VAL A 139 6.79 -15.49 -0.04
N PHE A 140 5.78 -15.60 0.84
CA PHE A 140 5.19 -14.42 1.50
C PHE A 140 6.23 -13.66 2.30
N ARG A 141 7.08 -14.37 3.04
CA ARG A 141 8.16 -13.74 3.81
C ARG A 141 9.15 -13.02 2.89
N ALA A 142 9.51 -13.62 1.77
CA ALA A 142 10.38 -12.99 0.79
C ALA A 142 9.75 -11.71 0.21
N ARG A 143 8.45 -11.73 -0.07
CA ARG A 143 7.75 -10.53 -0.56
C ARG A 143 7.70 -9.45 0.51
N LEU A 144 7.47 -9.81 1.76
CA LEU A 144 7.47 -8.83 2.85
C LEU A 144 8.86 -8.18 3.02
N ILE A 145 9.93 -8.96 2.90
CA ILE A 145 11.29 -8.42 2.96
C ILE A 145 11.54 -7.41 1.83
N GLU A 146 11.10 -7.73 0.61
CA GLU A 146 11.19 -6.78 -0.51
C GLU A 146 10.40 -5.51 -0.25
N ILE A 147 9.17 -5.64 0.23
CA ILE A 147 8.30 -4.52 0.55
C ILE A 147 8.95 -3.63 1.63
N ARG A 148 9.42 -4.24 2.70
CA ARG A 148 10.10 -3.54 3.79
C ARG A 148 11.30 -2.77 3.28
N ARG A 149 12.17 -3.44 2.50
CA ARG A 149 13.36 -2.80 1.93
C ARG A 149 12.97 -1.58 1.09
N CYS A 150 11.97 -1.71 0.23
CA CYS A 150 11.53 -0.61 -0.62
C CYS A 150 10.95 0.54 0.19
N LEU A 151 10.16 0.25 1.22
CA LEU A 151 9.60 1.27 2.10
C LEU A 151 10.70 2.00 2.87
N GLU A 152 11.69 1.28 3.38
CA GLU A 152 12.81 1.89 4.09
C GLU A 152 13.65 2.77 3.17
N LYS A 153 13.95 2.29 1.95
CA LYS A 153 14.72 3.07 0.97
C LYS A 153 14.01 4.33 0.53
N SER A 154 12.69 4.29 0.42
CA SER A 154 11.89 5.40 -0.10
C SER A 154 11.34 6.33 0.99
N PHE A 155 11.58 6.02 2.25
CA PHE A 155 10.94 6.75 3.35
C PHE A 155 11.28 8.24 3.36
N GLU A 156 12.54 8.60 3.17
CA GLU A 156 12.94 10.00 3.12
C GLU A 156 12.30 10.73 1.93
N ASN A 157 12.17 10.05 0.80
CA ASN A 157 11.49 10.61 -0.37
C ASN A 157 10.00 10.84 -0.07
N LEU A 158 9.37 9.91 0.66
CA LEU A 158 7.99 10.07 1.08
C LEU A 158 7.82 11.30 1.96
N LEU A 159 8.70 11.49 2.94
CA LEU A 159 8.66 12.65 3.81
C LEU A 159 8.84 13.94 3.01
N ARG A 160 9.79 13.97 2.08
CA ARG A 160 10.04 15.12 1.22
C ARG A 160 8.80 15.49 0.42
N LEU A 161 8.15 14.50 -0.21
CA LEU A 161 6.93 14.74 -0.98
C LEU A 161 5.79 15.28 -0.10
N SER A 162 5.66 14.76 1.10
CA SER A 162 4.62 15.21 2.02
C SER A 162 4.83 16.67 2.45
N HIS A 163 6.09 17.12 2.54
CA HIS A 163 6.41 18.49 2.89
C HIS A 163 6.26 19.45 1.71
N GLU A 164 6.52 19.03 0.49
CA GLU A 164 6.36 19.85 -0.71
C GLU A 164 4.94 20.34 -0.92
N ARG A 165 3.96 19.59 -0.40
CA ARG A 165 2.55 19.93 -0.49
C ARG A 165 2.19 21.12 0.39
N PHE A 166 2.89 21.29 1.46
CA PHE A 166 2.65 22.30 2.46
C PHE A 166 3.69 23.43 2.36
#